data_66dcc3d5fe213999747c249abedcfb0d
#
_entry.id   66dcc3d5fe213999747c249abedcfb0d
#
_cell.length_a   1.000
_cell.length_b   1.000
_cell.length_c   1.000
_cell.angle_alpha   90.00
_cell.angle_beta   90.00
_cell.angle_gamma   90.00
#
_symmetry.space_group_name_H-M   'P 1'
#
loop_
_entity.id
_entity.type
_entity.pdbx_description
1 polymer ?
#
loop_
_entity_poly.entity_id
_entity_poly.type
_entity_poly.pdbx_seq_one_letter_code
_entity_poly.pdbx_strand_id
1 'polypeptide(L)' 'MADDEDIGRIADALTALAEVEPSLSELVDLKFFCGLSISEIAALRNVSERTIRRDWLKARVYLRHALTEAIA' A
#
# COMPACT_ATOMS: atom_id res chain seq x y z
N MET A 1 12.16 -15.40 1.86
CA MET A 1 12.82 -14.10 2.14
C MET A 1 13.00 -13.34 0.84
N ALA A 2 12.64 -12.06 0.82
CA ALA A 2 12.77 -11.24 -0.37
C ALA A 2 14.24 -10.93 -0.64
N ASP A 3 14.69 -11.06 -1.90
CA ASP A 3 16.02 -10.66 -2.31
C ASP A 3 16.02 -9.19 -2.79
N ASP A 4 17.15 -8.65 -3.19
CA ASP A 4 17.27 -7.26 -3.63
C ASP A 4 16.36 -6.95 -4.82
N GLU A 5 16.16 -7.93 -5.70
CA GLU A 5 15.31 -7.78 -6.88
C GLU A 5 13.85 -7.64 -6.49
N ASP A 6 13.38 -8.45 -5.52
CA ASP A 6 12.01 -8.38 -5.02
C ASP A 6 11.76 -7.06 -4.29
N ILE A 7 12.73 -6.60 -3.52
CA ILE A 7 12.66 -5.31 -2.83
C ILE A 7 12.54 -4.17 -3.86
N GLY A 8 13.31 -4.23 -4.94
CA GLY A 8 13.24 -3.26 -6.02
C GLY A 8 11.87 -3.22 -6.69
N ARG A 9 11.26 -4.38 -6.93
CA ARG A 9 9.92 -4.47 -7.51
C ARG A 9 8.86 -3.86 -6.59
N ILE A 10 8.98 -4.11 -5.28
CA ILE A 10 8.05 -3.54 -4.30
C ILE A 10 8.19 -2.02 -4.27
N ALA A 11 9.42 -1.50 -4.27
CA ALA A 11 9.66 -0.07 -4.29
C ALA A 11 9.09 0.59 -5.55
N ASP A 12 9.27 -0.04 -6.72
CA ASP A 12 8.73 0.46 -7.98
C ASP A 12 7.21 0.45 -7.97
N ALA A 13 6.60 -0.61 -7.44
CA ALA A 13 5.14 -0.71 -7.33
C ALA A 13 4.57 0.39 -6.42
N LEU A 14 5.24 0.67 -5.31
CA LEU A 14 4.83 1.74 -4.39
C LEU A 14 4.98 3.11 -5.04
N THR A 15 6.03 3.33 -5.80
CA THR A 15 6.24 4.58 -6.54
C THR A 15 5.13 4.80 -7.56
N ALA A 16 4.79 3.75 -8.31
CA ALA A 16 3.70 3.81 -9.28
C ALA A 16 2.36 4.09 -8.60
N LEU A 17 2.11 3.46 -7.46
CA LEU A 17 0.89 3.69 -6.69
C LEU A 17 0.82 5.13 -6.19
N ALA A 18 1.94 5.69 -5.74
CA ALA A 18 2.02 7.08 -5.27
C ALA A 18 1.68 8.08 -6.38
N GLU A 19 1.99 7.76 -7.62
CA GLU A 19 1.69 8.63 -8.76
C GLU A 19 0.20 8.66 -9.10
N VAL A 20 -0.49 7.52 -9.00
CA VAL A 20 -1.91 7.42 -9.37
C VAL A 20 -2.84 7.58 -8.18
N GLU A 21 -2.44 7.11 -7.01
CA GLU A 21 -3.26 7.13 -5.80
C GLU A 21 -2.38 7.42 -4.56
N PRO A 22 -1.96 8.69 -4.38
CA PRO A 22 -1.08 9.03 -3.25
C PRO A 22 -1.63 8.66 -1.88
N SER A 23 -2.94 8.75 -1.70
CA SER A 23 -3.61 8.38 -0.45
C SER A 23 -3.44 6.89 -0.13
N LEU A 24 -3.52 6.03 -1.15
CA LEU A 24 -3.33 4.59 -0.97
C LEU A 24 -1.87 4.25 -0.69
N SER A 25 -0.95 4.94 -1.35
CA SER A 25 0.49 4.77 -1.09
C SER A 25 0.83 5.12 0.35
N GLU A 26 0.30 6.24 0.84
CA GLU A 26 0.48 6.65 2.24
C GLU A 26 -0.10 5.62 3.20
N LEU A 27 -1.26 5.05 2.86
CA LEU A 27 -1.88 4.00 3.68
C LEU A 27 -0.98 2.78 3.80
N VAL A 28 -0.34 2.36 2.72
CA VAL A 28 0.62 1.25 2.73
C VAL A 28 1.80 1.59 3.64
N ASP A 29 2.32 2.80 3.55
CA ASP A 29 3.42 3.25 4.40
C ASP A 29 3.03 3.19 5.88
N LEU A 30 1.87 3.70 6.23
CA LEU A 30 1.39 3.70 7.61
C LEU A 30 1.20 2.29 8.14
N LYS A 31 0.68 1.39 7.32
CA LYS A 31 0.40 0.02 7.72
C LYS A 31 1.67 -0.82 7.85
N PHE A 32 2.55 -0.78 6.86
CA PHE A 32 3.72 -1.65 6.80
C PHE A 32 4.99 -1.05 7.40
N PHE A 33 5.28 0.20 7.08
CA PHE A 33 6.53 0.81 7.53
C PHE A 33 6.41 1.44 8.92
N CYS A 34 5.26 2.01 9.23
CA CYS A 34 5.02 2.61 10.54
C CYS A 34 4.38 1.63 11.53
N GLY A 35 3.90 0.50 11.05
CA GLY A 35 3.33 -0.55 11.91
C GLY A 35 2.00 -0.21 12.56
N LEU A 36 1.25 0.74 12.00
CA LEU A 36 -0.04 1.13 12.56
C LEU A 36 -1.12 0.11 12.24
N SER A 37 -2.05 -0.07 13.18
CA SER A 37 -3.23 -0.90 12.94
C SER A 37 -4.27 -0.15 12.11
N ILE A 38 -5.24 -0.88 11.57
CA ILE A 38 -6.38 -0.27 10.86
C ILE A 38 -7.09 0.75 11.76
N SER A 39 -7.29 0.41 13.03
CA SER A 39 -7.93 1.29 14.01
C SER A 39 -7.13 2.58 14.21
N GLU A 40 -5.81 2.47 14.33
CA GLU A 40 -4.93 3.63 14.51
C GLU A 40 -4.92 4.53 13.28
N ILE A 41 -4.88 3.95 12.09
CA ILE A 41 -4.92 4.71 10.84
C ILE A 41 -6.27 5.43 10.68
N ALA A 42 -7.36 4.76 11.00
CA ALA A 42 -8.69 5.34 10.95
C ALA A 42 -8.80 6.56 11.88
N ALA A 43 -8.26 6.43 13.09
CA ALA A 43 -8.23 7.54 14.05
C ALA A 43 -7.36 8.69 13.53
N LEU A 44 -6.19 8.39 13.00
CA LEU A 44 -5.27 9.39 12.45
C LEU A 44 -5.90 10.18 11.31
N ARG A 45 -6.63 9.51 10.42
CA ARG A 45 -7.27 10.13 9.25
C ARG A 45 -8.66 10.67 9.53
N ASN A 46 -9.18 10.41 10.73
CA ASN A 46 -10.53 10.82 11.13
C ASN A 46 -11.60 10.24 10.19
N VAL A 47 -11.49 8.95 9.90
CA VAL A 47 -12.43 8.19 9.07
C VAL A 47 -12.77 6.88 9.77
N SER A 48 -13.77 6.15 9.27
CA SER A 48 -14.13 4.86 9.83
C SER A 48 -13.13 3.78 9.48
N GLU A 49 -13.05 2.74 10.29
CA GLU A 49 -12.22 1.57 9.98
C GLU A 49 -12.67 0.89 8.69
N ARG A 50 -13.98 0.91 8.43
CA ARG A 50 -14.53 0.37 7.18
C ARG A 50 -13.93 1.06 5.96
N THR A 51 -13.79 2.39 6.00
CA THR A 51 -13.17 3.16 4.94
C THR A 51 -11.71 2.73 4.74
N ILE A 52 -10.97 2.56 5.84
CA ILE A 52 -9.57 2.12 5.76
C ILE A 52 -9.46 0.70 5.19
N ARG A 53 -10.32 -0.22 5.60
CA ARG A 53 -10.32 -1.58 5.07
C ARG A 53 -10.60 -1.61 3.58
N ARG A 54 -11.56 -0.81 3.13
CA ARG A 54 -11.87 -0.67 1.70
C ARG A 54 -10.68 -0.13 0.92
N ASP A 55 -10.05 0.92 1.42
CA ASP A 55 -8.88 1.53 0.78
C ASP A 55 -7.70 0.57 0.77
N TRP A 56 -7.54 -0.21 1.84
CA TRP A 56 -6.51 -1.22 1.93
C TRP A 56 -6.66 -2.30 0.86
N LEU A 57 -7.89 -2.75 0.62
CA LEU A 57 -8.17 -3.71 -0.45
C LEU A 57 -7.83 -3.14 -1.82
N LYS A 58 -8.15 -1.86 -2.06
CA LYS A 58 -7.77 -1.17 -3.31
C LYS A 58 -6.25 -1.13 -3.47
N ALA A 59 -5.53 -0.75 -2.43
CA ALA A 59 -4.08 -0.68 -2.46
C ALA A 59 -3.46 -2.05 -2.79
N ARG A 60 -3.98 -3.11 -2.19
CA ARG A 60 -3.52 -4.47 -2.45
C ARG A 60 -3.72 -4.87 -3.91
N VAL A 61 -4.85 -4.52 -4.49
CA VAL A 61 -5.14 -4.82 -5.90
C VAL A 61 -4.15 -4.09 -6.81
N TYR A 62 -3.91 -2.80 -6.57
CA TYR A 62 -2.96 -2.03 -7.34
C TYR A 62 -1.54 -2.61 -7.25
N LEU A 63 -1.11 -2.94 -6.04
CA LEU A 63 0.25 -3.49 -5.83
C LEU A 63 0.40 -4.84 -6.50
N ARG A 64 -0.60 -5.71 -6.38
CA ARG A 64 -0.58 -7.02 -7.03
C ARG A 64 -0.49 -6.89 -8.54
N HIS A 65 -1.27 -5.98 -9.11
CA HIS A 65 -1.29 -5.75 -10.55
C HIS A 65 0.07 -5.22 -11.04
N ALA A 66 0.63 -4.25 -10.35
CA ALA A 66 1.93 -3.69 -10.69
C ALA A 66 3.04 -4.73 -10.59
N LEU A 67 3.02 -5.57 -9.55
CA LEU A 67 4.01 -6.64 -9.39
C LEU A 67 3.88 -7.71 -10.48
N THR A 68 2.66 -8.04 -10.86
CA THR A 68 2.39 -9.01 -11.93
C THR A 68 2.89 -8.48 -13.27
N GLU A 69 2.66 -7.22 -13.57
CA GLU A 69 3.15 -6.58 -14.80
C GLU A 69 4.70 -6.55 -14.84
N ALA A 70 5.32 -6.31 -13.70
CA ALA A 70 6.79 -6.28 -13.60
C ALA A 70 7.40 -7.64 -13.86
N ILE A 71 6.69 -8.72 -13.57
CA ILE A 71 7.15 -10.09 -13.78
C ILE A 71 6.94 -10.54 -15.23
N ALA A 72 5.91 -10.04 -15.84
CA ALA A 72 5.59 -10.34 -17.24
C ALA A 72 6.56 -9.61 -18.18
#